data_c524fdeb5417567dfa8639b85d549821
#
_entry.id   c524fdeb5417567dfa8639b85d549821
#
_cell.length_a   1.000
_cell.length_b   1.000
_cell.length_c   1.000
_cell.angle_alpha   90.00
_cell.angle_beta   90.00
_cell.angle_gamma   90.00
#
_symmetry.space_group_name_H-M   'P 1'
#
loop_
_entity.id
_entity.type
_entity.pdbx_description
1 polymer ?
#
loop_
_entity_poly.entity_id
_entity_poly.type
_entity_poly.pdbx_seq_one_letter_code
_entity_poly.pdbx_strand_id
1 'polypeptide(L)'
;MVEAMANSVEDVLINSLSFKLDPGASYIVDRRSITWYASGAQTYVSGQGARVIRIALNGDGWIDPSTVRLNYQLNNTTTTAGVMLRPIGGPWSLFSRLRVQYQGG
;
A
#
# COMPACT_ATOMS: atom_id res chain seq x y z
N MET A 1 -28.83 -29.89 32.08
CA MET A 1 -29.07 -30.34 30.71
C MET A 1 -29.55 -29.21 29.78
N VAL A 2 -30.52 -28.40 30.20
CA VAL A 2 -31.03 -27.26 29.41
C VAL A 2 -30.01 -26.15 29.23
N GLU A 3 -29.20 -25.84 30.24
CA GLU A 3 -28.12 -24.84 30.14
C GLU A 3 -27.01 -25.24 29.17
N ALA A 4 -26.63 -26.52 29.18
CA ALA A 4 -25.61 -27.01 28.24
C ALA A 4 -26.07 -26.96 26.78
N MET A 5 -27.36 -27.16 26.51
CA MET A 5 -27.94 -27.03 25.17
C MET A 5 -28.02 -25.57 24.74
N ALA A 6 -28.40 -24.64 25.65
CA ALA A 6 -28.44 -23.22 25.35
C ALA A 6 -27.05 -22.66 25.00
N ASN A 7 -26.02 -23.01 25.76
CA ASN A 7 -24.66 -22.63 25.53
C ASN A 7 -24.12 -23.18 24.19
N SER A 8 -24.49 -24.41 23.85
CA SER A 8 -24.13 -25.03 22.57
C SER A 8 -24.75 -24.29 21.37
N VAL A 9 -26.00 -23.83 21.50
CA VAL A 9 -26.70 -23.06 20.46
C VAL A 9 -26.07 -21.67 20.30
N GLU A 10 -25.70 -21.01 21.39
CA GLU A 10 -24.99 -19.73 21.36
C GLU A 10 -23.64 -19.85 20.65
N ASP A 11 -22.86 -20.88 20.98
CA ASP A 11 -21.55 -21.11 20.31
C ASP A 11 -21.71 -21.33 18.82
N VAL A 12 -22.70 -22.08 18.37
CA VAL A 12 -22.99 -22.30 16.96
C VAL A 12 -23.41 -20.98 16.29
N LEU A 13 -24.22 -20.16 16.97
CA LEU A 13 -24.65 -18.88 16.45
C LEU A 13 -23.49 -17.89 16.30
N ILE A 14 -22.62 -17.81 17.31
CA ILE A 14 -21.41 -16.97 17.26
C ILE A 14 -20.48 -17.40 16.13
N ASN A 15 -20.28 -18.69 15.95
CA ASN A 15 -19.46 -19.23 14.86
C ASN A 15 -20.05 -18.92 13.49
N SER A 16 -21.36 -18.96 13.32
CA SER A 16 -22.00 -18.65 12.04
C SER A 16 -21.96 -17.16 11.71
N LEU A 17 -21.89 -16.29 12.71
CA LEU A 17 -21.71 -14.85 12.54
C LEU A 17 -20.24 -14.41 12.40
N SER A 18 -19.31 -15.31 12.66
CA SER A 18 -17.89 -15.03 12.56
C SER A 18 -17.45 -15.08 11.10
N PHE A 19 -16.83 -14.00 10.61
CA PHE A 19 -16.17 -13.93 9.29
C PHE A 19 -14.77 -14.56 9.29
N LYS A 20 -14.52 -15.53 10.14
CA LYS A 20 -13.26 -16.26 10.08
C LYS A 20 -13.25 -17.20 8.91
N LEU A 21 -12.19 -17.10 8.11
CA LEU A 21 -11.91 -18.04 7.05
C LEU A 21 -11.51 -19.40 7.66
N ASP A 22 -11.90 -20.47 6.99
CA ASP A 22 -11.61 -21.82 7.41
C ASP A 22 -10.09 -22.04 7.45
N PRO A 23 -9.50 -22.47 8.59
CA PRO A 23 -8.04 -22.55 8.72
C PRO A 23 -7.38 -23.57 7.77
N GLY A 24 -8.13 -24.50 7.24
CA GLY A 24 -7.63 -25.49 6.26
C GLY A 24 -7.71 -25.05 4.80
N ALA A 25 -8.32 -23.89 4.50
CA ALA A 25 -8.53 -23.46 3.12
C ALA A 25 -7.41 -22.56 2.63
N SER A 26 -6.96 -22.77 1.39
CA SER A 26 -6.04 -21.88 0.69
C SER A 26 -6.83 -20.90 -0.17
N TYR A 27 -6.82 -19.63 0.21
CA TYR A 27 -7.52 -18.56 -0.50
C TYR A 27 -6.62 -17.80 -1.48
N ILE A 28 -5.32 -18.04 -1.40
CA ILE A 28 -4.33 -17.44 -2.29
C ILE A 28 -3.84 -18.52 -3.24
N VAL A 29 -4.17 -18.36 -4.51
CA VAL A 29 -3.76 -19.29 -5.59
C VAL A 29 -2.38 -18.91 -6.11
N ASP A 30 -2.09 -17.62 -6.24
CA ASP A 30 -0.83 -17.11 -6.77
C ASP A 30 -0.52 -15.74 -6.20
N ARG A 31 0.77 -15.44 -6.07
CA ARG A 31 1.28 -14.11 -5.72
C ARG A 31 2.33 -13.70 -6.71
N ARG A 32 2.19 -12.51 -7.28
CA ARG A 32 3.17 -11.93 -8.18
C ARG A 32 3.43 -10.47 -7.85
N SER A 33 4.63 -10.03 -8.14
CA SER A 33 5.01 -8.62 -8.00
C SER A 33 4.85 -7.91 -9.34
N ILE A 34 4.23 -6.74 -9.31
CA ILE A 34 4.02 -5.90 -10.48
C ILE A 34 4.61 -4.53 -10.19
N THR A 35 5.28 -3.95 -11.17
CA THR A 35 5.82 -2.60 -11.08
C THR A 35 4.96 -1.64 -11.90
N TRP A 36 4.54 -0.55 -11.30
CA TRP A 36 3.82 0.52 -11.97
C TRP A 36 4.68 1.78 -12.00
N TYR A 37 4.54 2.54 -13.06
CA TYR A 37 5.29 3.77 -13.27
C TYR A 37 4.37 4.99 -13.21
N ALA A 38 4.95 6.15 -12.91
CA ALA A 38 4.21 7.41 -12.92
C ALA A 38 3.68 7.72 -14.32
N SER A 39 2.45 8.20 -14.39
CA SER A 39 1.88 8.71 -15.63
C SER A 39 2.45 10.10 -15.94
N GLY A 40 3.02 10.27 -17.11
CA GLY A 40 3.68 11.51 -17.52
C GLY A 40 5.19 11.53 -17.26
N ALA A 41 5.70 12.64 -16.73
CA ALA A 41 7.12 12.77 -16.45
C ALA A 41 7.58 11.83 -15.34
N GLN A 42 8.74 11.23 -15.51
CA GLN A 42 9.37 10.36 -14.50
C GLN A 42 10.47 11.06 -13.71
N THR A 43 10.80 12.29 -14.08
CA THR A 43 11.81 13.11 -13.41
C THR A 43 11.19 14.39 -12.91
N TYR A 44 11.45 14.74 -11.66
CA TYR A 44 10.89 15.88 -10.98
C TYR A 44 12.02 16.72 -10.37
N VAL A 45 11.96 18.04 -10.55
CA VAL A 45 12.98 18.97 -10.11
C VAL A 45 12.39 19.91 -9.07
N SER A 46 13.14 20.19 -8.00
CA SER A 46 12.69 20.99 -6.86
C SER A 46 12.30 22.45 -7.21
N GLY A 47 12.90 23.03 -8.22
CA GLY A 47 12.67 24.43 -8.60
C GLY A 47 11.35 24.71 -9.33
N GLN A 48 10.53 23.72 -9.59
CA GLN A 48 9.33 23.88 -10.44
C GLN A 48 8.00 23.87 -9.66
N GLY A 49 8.04 24.14 -8.38
CA GLY A 49 6.84 24.19 -7.52
C GLY A 49 6.29 22.81 -7.13
N ALA A 50 5.13 22.82 -6.48
CA ALA A 50 4.48 21.59 -6.02
C ALA A 50 4.05 20.71 -7.20
N ARG A 51 4.42 19.47 -7.15
CA ARG A 51 4.09 18.49 -8.17
C ARG A 51 3.31 17.33 -7.61
N VAL A 52 2.35 16.88 -8.40
CA VAL A 52 1.59 15.67 -8.10
C VAL A 52 2.11 14.54 -9.00
N ILE A 53 2.60 13.50 -8.36
CA ILE A 53 2.98 12.25 -9.03
C ILE A 53 1.77 11.33 -8.97
N ARG A 54 1.28 10.93 -10.12
CA ARG A 54 0.13 10.03 -10.22
C ARG A 54 0.58 8.71 -10.79
N ILE A 55 0.29 7.63 -10.07
CA ILE A 55 0.59 6.27 -10.49
C ILE A 55 -0.72 5.50 -10.50
N ALA A 56 -1.13 5.04 -11.68
CA ALA A 56 -2.30 4.20 -11.82
C ALA A 56 -1.93 2.76 -11.46
N LEU A 57 -2.62 2.21 -10.46
CA LEU A 57 -2.49 0.82 -10.07
C LEU A 57 -3.54 0.01 -10.84
N ASN A 58 -3.08 -0.79 -11.77
CA ASN A 58 -3.93 -1.67 -12.56
C ASN A 58 -3.41 -3.10 -12.51
N GLY A 59 -4.30 -4.06 -12.62
CA GLY A 59 -3.95 -5.47 -12.58
C GLY A 59 -5.20 -6.34 -12.63
N ASP A 60 -4.99 -7.63 -12.79
CA ASP A 60 -6.05 -8.63 -12.98
C ASP A 60 -6.54 -9.23 -11.66
N GLY A 61 -6.13 -8.73 -10.53
CA GLY A 61 -6.42 -9.34 -9.25
C GLY A 61 -6.45 -8.37 -8.08
N TRP A 62 -6.46 -8.94 -6.92
CA TRP A 62 -6.42 -8.20 -5.67
C TRP A 62 -5.03 -7.69 -5.37
N ILE A 63 -4.94 -6.47 -4.86
CA ILE A 63 -3.69 -5.87 -4.39
C ILE A 63 -3.61 -6.05 -2.87
N ASP A 64 -2.47 -6.53 -2.39
CA ASP A 64 -2.15 -6.54 -0.97
C ASP A 64 -1.51 -5.18 -0.59
N PRO A 65 -2.24 -4.30 0.11
CA PRO A 65 -1.74 -2.97 0.42
C PRO A 65 -0.48 -2.97 1.30
N SER A 66 -0.27 -4.02 2.08
CA SER A 66 0.89 -4.14 2.96
C SER A 66 2.21 -4.31 2.20
N THR A 67 2.14 -4.75 0.95
CA THR A 67 3.31 -5.01 0.10
C THR A 67 3.64 -3.86 -0.85
N VAL A 68 2.81 -2.82 -0.89
CA VAL A 68 3.04 -1.66 -1.76
C VAL A 68 4.27 -0.90 -1.31
N ARG A 69 5.19 -0.69 -2.23
CA ARG A 69 6.45 0.04 -2.03
C ARG A 69 6.60 1.13 -3.06
N LEU A 70 6.95 2.32 -2.62
CA LEU A 70 7.34 3.41 -3.50
C LEU A 70 8.86 3.42 -3.64
N ASN A 71 9.34 3.19 -4.85
CA ASN A 71 10.76 3.26 -5.17
C ASN A 71 11.05 4.53 -5.96
N TYR A 72 12.04 5.28 -5.54
CA TYR A 72 12.48 6.48 -6.25
C TYR A 72 13.98 6.67 -6.09
N GLN A 73 14.58 7.39 -7.01
CA GLN A 73 15.97 7.75 -6.98
C GLN A 73 16.11 9.26 -6.76
N LEU A 74 16.98 9.63 -5.87
CA LEU A 74 17.29 11.02 -5.55
C LEU A 74 18.65 11.37 -6.16
N ASN A 75 18.67 12.33 -7.07
CA ASN A 75 19.86 12.77 -7.73
C ASN A 75 20.26 14.17 -7.25
N ASN A 76 21.49 14.32 -6.83
CA ASN A 76 22.07 15.62 -6.55
C ASN A 76 22.64 16.21 -7.85
N THR A 77 22.02 17.25 -8.34
CA THR A 77 22.41 17.92 -9.60
C THR A 77 23.28 19.15 -9.38
N THR A 78 23.69 19.43 -8.12
CA THR A 78 24.57 20.58 -7.87
C THR A 78 25.95 20.36 -8.48
N THR A 79 26.49 21.42 -9.06
CA THR A 79 27.87 21.45 -9.58
C THR A 79 28.89 21.96 -8.55
N THR A 80 28.40 22.43 -7.40
CA THR A 80 29.26 22.97 -6.33
C THR A 80 29.92 21.82 -5.57
N ALA A 81 31.23 21.82 -5.50
CA ALA A 81 31.96 20.82 -4.74
C ALA A 81 31.65 20.89 -3.25
N GLY A 82 31.51 19.72 -2.61
CA GLY A 82 31.24 19.61 -1.18
C GLY A 82 29.78 19.74 -0.76
N VAL A 83 28.86 20.02 -1.70
CA VAL A 83 27.41 20.05 -1.40
C VAL A 83 26.82 18.67 -1.46
N MET A 84 26.29 18.21 -0.34
CA MET A 84 25.65 16.89 -0.22
C MET A 84 24.14 17.06 -0.11
N LEU A 85 23.41 16.15 -0.75
CA LEU A 85 21.97 16.02 -0.59
C LEU A 85 21.68 14.97 0.48
N ARG A 86 21.07 15.39 1.57
CA ARG A 86 20.64 14.50 2.65
C ARG A 86 19.19 14.77 3.01
N PRO A 87 18.29 13.78 2.85
CA PRO A 87 16.93 13.95 3.34
C PRO A 87 16.93 13.91 4.87
N ILE A 88 16.53 15.02 5.49
CA ILE A 88 16.39 15.12 6.93
C ILE A 88 15.04 14.53 7.33
N GLY A 89 15.03 13.54 8.21
CA GLY A 89 13.82 12.89 8.67
C GLY A 89 13.40 11.63 7.93
N GLY A 90 14.19 11.20 6.93
CA GLY A 90 13.97 9.94 6.21
C GLY A 90 13.42 10.11 4.79
N PRO A 91 13.23 9.01 4.06
CA PRO A 91 12.82 9.05 2.65
C PRO A 91 11.45 9.66 2.40
N TRP A 92 10.56 9.61 3.38
CA TRP A 92 9.21 10.20 3.28
C TRP A 92 9.19 11.72 3.39
N SER A 93 10.24 12.35 3.88
CA SER A 93 10.30 13.81 4.11
C SER A 93 10.18 14.64 2.82
N LEU A 94 10.39 14.03 1.68
CA LEU A 94 10.27 14.67 0.36
C LEU A 94 8.81 14.80 -0.12
N PHE A 95 7.90 14.10 0.53
CA PHE A 95 6.49 14.07 0.14
C PHE A 95 5.63 14.74 1.21
N SER A 96 4.86 15.74 0.81
CA SER A 96 3.92 16.41 1.71
C SER A 96 2.67 15.57 1.97
N ARG A 97 2.29 14.74 1.02
CA ARG A 97 1.09 13.91 1.13
C ARG A 97 1.21 12.68 0.23
N LEU A 98 0.84 11.54 0.77
CA LEU A 98 0.58 10.33 0.01
C LEU A 98 -0.93 10.02 0.09
N ARG A 99 -1.56 9.81 -1.04
CA ARG A 99 -2.97 9.44 -1.12
C ARG A 99 -3.12 8.18 -1.96
N VAL A 100 -3.78 7.19 -1.42
CA VAL A 100 -4.21 6.00 -2.15
C VAL A 100 -5.71 6.11 -2.36
N GLN A 101 -6.14 6.04 -3.62
CA GLN A 101 -7.56 6.16 -3.97
C GLN A 101 -8.05 4.85 -4.56
N TYR A 102 -9.26 4.49 -4.21
CA TYR A 102 -9.98 3.35 -4.71
C TYR A 102 -11.28 3.82 -5.36
N GLN A 103 -11.56 3.36 -6.57
CA GLN A 103 -12.78 3.70 -7.35
C GLN A 103 -13.12 5.19 -7.39
N GLY A 104 -12.12 6.05 -7.61
CA GLY A 104 -12.35 7.48 -7.77
C GLY A 104 -12.76 8.25 -6.51
N GLY A 105 -12.68 7.58 -5.35
CA GLY A 105 -13.02 8.18 -4.05
C GLY A 105 -11.91 9.03 -3.44
#